data_3cc2d6f0f8d6751db86c20b3e0969089
#
_entry.id   3cc2d6f0f8d6751db86c20b3e0969089
#
_cell.length_a   1.000
_cell.length_b   1.000
_cell.length_c   1.000
_cell.angle_alpha   90.00
_cell.angle_beta   90.00
_cell.angle_gamma   90.00
#
_symmetry.space_group_name_H-M   'P 1'
#
loop_
_entity.id
_entity.type
_entity.pdbx_description
1 polymer ?
#
loop_
_entity_poly.entity_id
_entity_poly.type
_entity_poly.pdbx_seq_one_letter_code
_entity_poly.pdbx_strand_id
1 'polypeptide(L)'
;MNPILIIVFDGLQPSQVTHELMPNLFSWVQGGVTFSKNHPVFPSVTRINAATMVTGASPGAHGLAANNMVFREHDPYTAIPVLQPQLVEIAAESGAILKAATLADILSLEGLEYTAVVSGTSGNAFVHNPSAGRNSGVIIHPEFTLPSELNSDLAKRFGSWPSETLPNTPRIAHATTILTEYILPERNPKVALWWSSEPDKSQHAYGVGSSESNRAIREADFQFKNILE
;
A
#
# COMPACT_ATOMS: atom_id res chain seq x y z
N MET A 1 1.16 23.78 -2.31
CA MET A 1 0.70 22.98 -3.49
C MET A 1 -0.06 21.81 -2.93
N ASN A 2 -1.31 21.55 -3.38
CA ASN A 2 -2.13 20.47 -2.80
C ASN A 2 -1.46 19.11 -3.02
N PRO A 3 -1.45 18.21 -2.03
CA PRO A 3 -0.96 16.85 -2.17
C PRO A 3 -1.85 16.04 -3.11
N ILE A 4 -1.28 15.00 -3.72
CA ILE A 4 -2.02 13.94 -4.40
C ILE A 4 -2.21 12.81 -3.38
N LEU A 5 -3.45 12.45 -3.11
CA LEU A 5 -3.78 11.33 -2.25
C LEU A 5 -4.21 10.13 -3.09
N ILE A 6 -3.52 9.02 -2.92
CA ILE A 6 -3.84 7.73 -3.55
C ILE A 6 -4.45 6.85 -2.46
N ILE A 7 -5.67 6.38 -2.69
CA ILE A 7 -6.38 5.47 -1.78
C ILE A 7 -6.60 4.15 -2.51
N VAL A 8 -6.14 3.05 -1.90
CA VAL A 8 -6.25 1.72 -2.47
C VAL A 8 -6.98 0.78 -1.51
N PHE A 9 -7.98 0.10 -2.02
CA PHE A 9 -8.69 -0.99 -1.35
C PHE A 9 -8.26 -2.31 -2.00
N ASP A 10 -7.41 -3.07 -1.34
CA ASP A 10 -6.91 -4.34 -1.87
C ASP A 10 -8.06 -5.35 -2.01
N GLY A 11 -8.16 -6.00 -3.16
CA GLY A 11 -9.20 -6.99 -3.45
C GLY A 11 -10.60 -6.43 -3.73
N LEU A 12 -10.83 -5.12 -3.68
CA LEU A 12 -12.14 -4.52 -3.95
C LEU A 12 -12.53 -4.66 -5.43
N GLN A 13 -13.68 -5.27 -5.68
CA GLN A 13 -14.24 -5.38 -7.03
C GLN A 13 -15.14 -4.17 -7.35
N PRO A 14 -15.13 -3.65 -8.59
CA PRO A 14 -15.99 -2.54 -8.98
C PRO A 14 -17.48 -2.76 -8.69
N SER A 15 -17.97 -4.00 -8.80
CA SER A 15 -19.34 -4.39 -8.50
C SER A 15 -19.71 -4.30 -7.02
N GLN A 16 -18.73 -4.21 -6.12
CA GLN A 16 -18.94 -4.05 -4.68
C GLN A 16 -19.05 -2.59 -4.24
N VAL A 17 -18.73 -1.63 -5.12
CA VAL A 17 -18.92 -0.20 -4.87
C VAL A 17 -20.39 0.12 -5.09
N THR A 18 -21.19 -0.13 -4.07
CA THR A 18 -22.65 0.07 -4.08
C THR A 18 -23.07 0.99 -2.94
N HIS A 19 -24.26 1.57 -3.04
CA HIS A 19 -24.83 2.39 -1.96
C HIS A 19 -24.99 1.60 -0.65
N GLU A 20 -25.15 0.27 -0.72
CA GLU A 20 -25.30 -0.59 0.46
C GLU A 20 -23.96 -0.90 1.15
N LEU A 21 -22.92 -1.20 0.36
CA LEU A 21 -21.63 -1.67 0.90
C LEU A 21 -20.64 -0.52 1.11
N MET A 22 -20.62 0.47 0.24
CA MET A 22 -19.69 1.60 0.27
C MET A 22 -20.40 2.93 -0.04
N PRO A 23 -21.33 3.37 0.81
CA PRO A 23 -22.14 4.57 0.54
C PRO A 23 -21.29 5.85 0.35
N ASN A 24 -20.17 5.97 1.06
CA ASN A 24 -19.33 7.16 0.98
C ASN A 24 -18.53 7.18 -0.35
N LEU A 25 -17.87 6.08 -0.72
CA LEU A 25 -17.18 5.98 -2.00
C LEU A 25 -18.17 6.03 -3.16
N PHE A 26 -19.31 5.34 -3.07
CA PHE A 26 -20.37 5.38 -4.09
C PHE A 26 -20.85 6.79 -4.37
N SER A 27 -21.07 7.59 -3.34
CA SER A 27 -21.48 9.00 -3.49
C SER A 27 -20.33 9.84 -4.05
N TRP A 28 -19.12 9.63 -3.58
CA TRP A 28 -17.95 10.42 -3.97
C TRP A 28 -17.60 10.25 -5.46
N VAL A 29 -17.67 9.03 -6.00
CA VAL A 29 -17.36 8.75 -7.42
C VAL A 29 -18.33 9.40 -8.39
N GLN A 30 -19.55 9.80 -7.96
CA GLN A 30 -20.50 10.50 -8.81
C GLN A 30 -19.99 11.89 -9.25
N GLY A 31 -19.12 12.50 -8.46
CA GLY A 31 -18.49 13.79 -8.79
C GLY A 31 -17.14 13.68 -9.52
N GLY A 32 -16.67 12.46 -9.78
CA GLY A 32 -15.35 12.18 -10.32
C GLY A 32 -15.34 11.57 -11.72
N VAL A 33 -14.19 11.00 -12.08
CA VAL A 33 -14.00 10.28 -13.35
C VAL A 33 -13.75 8.80 -13.05
N THR A 34 -14.52 7.93 -13.70
CA THR A 34 -14.39 6.48 -13.55
C THR A 34 -13.75 5.87 -14.79
N PHE A 35 -12.69 5.08 -14.61
CA PHE A 35 -12.00 4.35 -15.66
C PHE A 35 -12.47 2.90 -15.71
N SER A 36 -13.58 2.63 -16.40
CA SER A 36 -14.22 1.31 -16.47
C SER A 36 -13.40 0.23 -17.21
N LYS A 37 -12.37 0.63 -17.96
CA LYS A 37 -11.48 -0.27 -18.72
C LYS A 37 -10.08 -0.37 -18.12
N ASN A 38 -9.92 0.03 -16.84
CA ASN A 38 -8.66 -0.16 -16.14
C ASN A 38 -8.52 -1.62 -15.69
N HIS A 39 -7.35 -2.21 -15.95
CA HIS A 39 -7.06 -3.61 -15.61
C HIS A 39 -5.72 -3.71 -14.87
N PRO A 40 -5.60 -4.65 -13.92
CA PRO A 40 -4.31 -4.97 -13.32
C PRO A 40 -3.37 -5.58 -14.38
N VAL A 41 -2.07 -5.56 -14.11
CA VAL A 41 -1.12 -6.33 -14.92
C VAL A 41 -1.21 -7.82 -14.56
N PHE A 42 -0.72 -8.68 -15.45
CA PHE A 42 -0.61 -10.11 -15.18
C PHE A 42 0.81 -10.45 -14.66
N PRO A 43 0.90 -11.26 -13.59
CA PRO A 43 -0.17 -11.78 -12.74
C PRO A 43 -0.82 -10.68 -11.87
N SER A 44 -2.14 -10.80 -11.66
CA SER A 44 -2.95 -9.81 -10.95
C SER A 44 -2.83 -9.93 -9.42
N VAL A 45 -1.60 -10.08 -8.91
CA VAL A 45 -1.30 -10.16 -7.48
C VAL A 45 -0.77 -8.85 -6.94
N THR A 46 -0.99 -8.60 -5.66
CA THR A 46 -0.81 -7.31 -4.99
C THR A 46 0.57 -6.68 -5.22
N ARG A 47 1.66 -7.40 -4.92
CA ARG A 47 3.02 -6.82 -4.92
C ARG A 47 3.49 -6.41 -6.31
N ILE A 48 3.08 -7.18 -7.33
CA ILE A 48 3.42 -6.91 -8.73
C ILE A 48 2.67 -5.67 -9.22
N ASN A 49 1.38 -5.55 -8.88
CA ASN A 49 0.58 -4.39 -9.24
C ASN A 49 1.02 -3.14 -8.48
N ALA A 50 1.42 -3.25 -7.21
CA ALA A 50 2.04 -2.15 -6.47
C ALA A 50 3.33 -1.67 -7.13
N ALA A 51 4.23 -2.59 -7.51
CA ALA A 51 5.45 -2.27 -8.25
C ALA A 51 5.16 -1.60 -9.60
N THR A 52 4.17 -2.12 -10.36
CA THR A 52 3.71 -1.49 -11.61
C THR A 52 3.16 -0.09 -11.38
N MET A 53 2.36 0.10 -10.33
CA MET A 53 1.76 1.40 -10.00
C MET A 53 2.83 2.45 -9.70
N VAL A 54 3.85 2.11 -8.93
CA VAL A 54 4.89 3.08 -8.55
C VAL A 54 5.98 3.30 -9.59
N THR A 55 6.15 2.37 -10.54
CA THR A 55 7.17 2.49 -11.60
C THR A 55 6.60 2.90 -12.95
N GLY A 56 5.29 2.73 -13.17
CA GLY A 56 4.69 2.85 -14.50
C GLY A 56 5.18 1.80 -15.49
N ALA A 57 5.89 0.76 -15.03
CA ALA A 57 6.52 -0.26 -15.86
C ALA A 57 5.80 -1.61 -15.76
N SER A 58 5.93 -2.45 -16.78
CA SER A 58 5.41 -3.82 -16.75
C SER A 58 6.26 -4.74 -15.86
N PRO A 59 5.73 -5.89 -15.40
CA PRO A 59 6.48 -6.86 -14.58
C PRO A 59 7.83 -7.28 -15.16
N GLY A 60 7.91 -7.46 -16.47
CA GLY A 60 9.17 -7.76 -17.16
C GLY A 60 10.19 -6.63 -17.13
N ALA A 61 9.74 -5.37 -17.04
CA ALA A 61 10.60 -4.20 -16.96
C ALA A 61 11.02 -3.86 -15.53
N HIS A 62 10.09 -3.88 -14.56
CA HIS A 62 10.45 -3.59 -13.16
C HIS A 62 11.05 -4.81 -12.40
N GLY A 63 10.92 -6.02 -12.94
CA GLY A 63 11.61 -7.21 -12.45
C GLY A 63 10.89 -8.04 -11.37
N LEU A 64 9.76 -7.60 -10.82
CA LEU A 64 8.94 -8.41 -9.91
C LEU A 64 7.83 -9.11 -10.69
N ALA A 65 7.77 -10.45 -10.60
CA ALA A 65 6.87 -11.28 -11.41
C ALA A 65 5.92 -12.17 -10.59
N ALA A 66 6.14 -12.33 -9.29
CA ALA A 66 5.32 -13.20 -8.42
C ALA A 66 5.45 -12.80 -6.94
N ASN A 67 4.55 -13.32 -6.09
CA ASN A 67 4.65 -13.16 -4.62
C ASN A 67 5.75 -14.04 -4.00
N ASN A 68 6.17 -15.09 -4.72
CA ASN A 68 7.36 -15.88 -4.44
C ASN A 68 8.09 -16.07 -5.76
N MET A 69 9.36 -15.75 -5.83
CA MET A 69 10.12 -15.84 -7.08
C MET A 69 11.60 -16.15 -6.82
N VAL A 70 12.27 -16.65 -7.84
CA VAL A 70 13.70 -16.85 -7.85
C VAL A 70 14.40 -15.56 -8.24
N PHE A 71 15.24 -15.04 -7.37
CA PHE A 71 16.16 -13.94 -7.66
C PHE A 71 17.51 -14.52 -8.02
N ARG A 72 17.78 -14.67 -9.31
CA ARG A 72 18.93 -15.43 -9.83
C ARG A 72 20.28 -14.93 -9.35
N GLU A 73 20.38 -13.66 -9.06
CA GLU A 73 21.62 -13.00 -8.59
C GLU A 73 21.86 -13.24 -7.10
N HIS A 74 20.78 -13.60 -6.34
CA HIS A 74 20.83 -13.93 -4.92
C HIS A 74 20.88 -15.46 -4.70
N ASP A 75 19.82 -16.16 -5.13
CA ASP A 75 19.76 -17.62 -5.11
C ASP A 75 19.05 -18.12 -6.40
N PRO A 76 19.78 -18.77 -7.33
CA PRO A 76 19.21 -19.20 -8.60
C PRO A 76 18.31 -20.46 -8.49
N TYR A 77 18.26 -21.11 -7.33
CA TYR A 77 17.59 -22.40 -7.15
C TYR A 77 16.39 -22.35 -6.23
N THR A 78 16.27 -21.32 -5.37
CA THR A 78 15.21 -21.24 -4.36
C THR A 78 14.25 -20.09 -4.66
N ALA A 79 12.96 -20.39 -4.67
CA ALA A 79 11.94 -19.34 -4.68
C ALA A 79 11.77 -18.76 -3.27
N ILE A 80 11.96 -17.47 -3.13
CA ILE A 80 11.84 -16.75 -1.85
C ILE A 80 10.64 -15.82 -1.85
N PRO A 81 10.02 -15.57 -0.68
CA PRO A 81 8.91 -14.66 -0.55
C PRO A 81 9.32 -13.22 -0.88
N VAL A 82 8.50 -12.51 -1.65
CA VAL A 82 8.65 -11.09 -1.92
C VAL A 82 8.11 -10.30 -0.72
N LEU A 83 8.79 -10.40 0.43
CA LEU A 83 8.50 -9.69 1.67
C LEU A 83 9.66 -8.75 2.03
N GLN A 84 9.38 -7.73 2.85
CA GLN A 84 10.36 -6.67 3.15
C GLN A 84 11.71 -7.20 3.64
N PRO A 85 11.83 -8.16 4.57
CA PRO A 85 13.15 -8.64 5.01
C PRO A 85 13.99 -9.21 3.87
N GLN A 86 13.40 -10.07 3.03
CA GLN A 86 14.09 -10.67 1.89
C GLN A 86 14.44 -9.63 0.82
N LEU A 87 13.53 -8.69 0.56
CA LEU A 87 13.77 -7.63 -0.41
C LEU A 87 14.91 -6.69 0.02
N VAL A 88 15.08 -6.44 1.32
CA VAL A 88 16.21 -5.66 1.85
C VAL A 88 17.53 -6.38 1.63
N GLU A 89 17.60 -7.69 1.90
CA GLU A 89 18.78 -8.53 1.65
C GLU A 89 19.15 -8.50 0.16
N ILE A 90 18.19 -8.75 -0.72
CA ILE A 90 18.41 -8.72 -2.17
C ILE A 90 18.86 -7.34 -2.64
N ALA A 91 18.24 -6.26 -2.14
CA ALA A 91 18.64 -4.90 -2.50
C ALA A 91 20.06 -4.56 -2.04
N ALA A 92 20.50 -5.09 -0.91
CA ALA A 92 21.87 -4.91 -0.41
C ALA A 92 22.91 -5.60 -1.32
N GLU A 93 22.57 -6.75 -1.90
CA GLU A 93 23.44 -7.49 -2.79
C GLU A 93 23.44 -6.99 -4.24
N SER A 94 22.24 -6.72 -4.79
CA SER A 94 22.03 -6.36 -6.20
C SER A 94 21.95 -4.85 -6.46
N GLY A 95 21.92 -4.03 -5.41
CA GLY A 95 21.81 -2.58 -5.49
C GLY A 95 20.37 -2.08 -5.59
N ALA A 96 19.44 -2.84 -6.12
CA ALA A 96 18.02 -2.47 -6.20
C ALA A 96 17.14 -3.71 -6.41
N ILE A 97 15.90 -3.67 -5.90
CA ILE A 97 14.89 -4.71 -6.11
C ILE A 97 14.00 -4.44 -7.34
N LEU A 98 13.86 -3.19 -7.72
CA LEU A 98 13.13 -2.77 -8.92
C LEU A 98 14.13 -2.27 -9.96
N LYS A 99 14.01 -2.78 -11.18
CA LYS A 99 14.86 -2.39 -12.32
C LYS A 99 14.39 -1.10 -13.00
N ALA A 100 13.29 -0.51 -12.56
CA ALA A 100 12.75 0.75 -13.02
C ALA A 100 12.66 1.73 -11.85
N ALA A 101 12.89 3.02 -12.12
CA ALA A 101 12.75 4.07 -11.13
C ALA A 101 11.32 4.13 -10.60
N THR A 102 11.16 4.33 -9.31
CA THR A 102 9.87 4.51 -8.68
C THR A 102 9.41 5.98 -8.74
N LEU A 103 8.12 6.22 -8.55
CA LEU A 103 7.59 7.57 -8.37
C LEU A 103 8.28 8.29 -7.20
N ALA A 104 8.63 7.57 -6.13
CA ALA A 104 9.38 8.11 -5.01
C ALA A 104 10.79 8.56 -5.42
N ASP A 105 11.49 7.79 -6.25
CA ASP A 105 12.81 8.17 -6.77
C ASP A 105 12.72 9.44 -7.63
N ILE A 106 11.73 9.51 -8.52
CA ILE A 106 11.51 10.66 -9.40
C ILE A 106 11.17 11.92 -8.61
N LEU A 107 10.26 11.82 -7.63
CA LEU A 107 9.88 12.94 -6.77
C LEU A 107 11.06 13.44 -5.94
N SER A 108 11.92 12.55 -5.46
CA SER A 108 13.07 12.92 -4.66
C SER A 108 14.11 13.77 -5.42
N LEU A 109 14.22 13.62 -6.75
CA LEU A 109 15.07 14.47 -7.59
C LEU A 109 14.64 15.95 -7.57
N GLU A 110 13.35 16.18 -7.36
CA GLU A 110 12.75 17.52 -7.23
C GLU A 110 12.60 17.98 -5.76
N GLY A 111 13.19 17.25 -4.81
CA GLY A 111 13.03 17.53 -3.39
C GLY A 111 11.62 17.31 -2.85
N LEU A 112 10.79 16.52 -3.55
CA LEU A 112 9.41 16.24 -3.19
C LEU A 112 9.31 14.89 -2.48
N GLU A 113 8.35 14.77 -1.56
CA GLU A 113 8.15 13.58 -0.75
C GLU A 113 7.05 12.67 -1.32
N TYR A 114 7.32 11.36 -1.32
CA TYR A 114 6.34 10.29 -1.46
C TYR A 114 6.25 9.52 -0.14
N THR A 115 5.06 9.49 0.45
CA THR A 115 4.83 8.77 1.71
C THR A 115 3.72 7.74 1.54
N ALA A 116 3.93 6.52 2.06
CA ALA A 116 2.93 5.47 2.04
C ALA A 116 2.62 4.94 3.46
N VAL A 117 1.34 4.81 3.77
CA VAL A 117 0.82 4.12 4.97
C VAL A 117 0.07 2.88 4.49
N VAL A 118 0.59 1.69 4.82
CA VAL A 118 0.15 0.43 4.24
C VAL A 118 -0.18 -0.57 5.34
N SER A 119 -1.38 -1.12 5.35
CA SER A 119 -1.81 -2.17 6.29
C SER A 119 -1.79 -3.59 5.71
N GLY A 120 -1.31 -3.74 4.47
CA GLY A 120 -1.21 -5.00 3.75
C GLY A 120 -0.01 -5.86 4.15
N THR A 121 0.69 -6.46 3.18
CA THR A 121 1.91 -7.23 3.43
C THR A 121 3.14 -6.33 3.42
N SER A 122 4.20 -6.71 4.16
CA SER A 122 5.44 -5.94 4.24
C SER A 122 6.12 -5.76 2.87
N GLY A 123 6.04 -6.75 2.00
CA GLY A 123 6.55 -6.63 0.63
C GLY A 123 5.77 -5.61 -0.21
N ASN A 124 4.44 -5.57 -0.07
CA ASN A 124 3.63 -4.52 -0.70
C ASN A 124 4.06 -3.13 -0.21
N ALA A 125 4.18 -2.95 1.10
CA ALA A 125 4.61 -1.67 1.67
C ALA A 125 5.99 -1.26 1.16
N PHE A 126 6.96 -2.16 1.14
CA PHE A 126 8.35 -1.86 0.79
C PHE A 126 8.53 -1.42 -0.67
N VAL A 127 7.82 -2.02 -1.63
CA VAL A 127 7.96 -1.67 -3.06
C VAL A 127 7.48 -0.27 -3.39
N HIS A 128 6.69 0.37 -2.54
CA HIS A 128 6.23 1.74 -2.76
C HIS A 128 7.36 2.76 -2.71
N ASN A 129 8.34 2.57 -1.82
CA ASN A 129 9.53 3.41 -1.75
C ASN A 129 10.71 2.62 -1.15
N PRO A 130 11.39 1.76 -1.92
CA PRO A 130 12.54 0.98 -1.43
C PRO A 130 13.71 1.87 -0.96
N SER A 131 13.70 3.15 -1.31
CA SER A 131 14.69 4.15 -0.93
C SER A 131 14.26 5.02 0.26
N ALA A 132 13.12 4.73 0.91
CA ALA A 132 12.67 5.48 2.08
C ALA A 132 13.75 5.49 3.19
N GLY A 133 13.94 6.65 3.81
CA GLY A 133 15.04 6.89 4.76
C GLY A 133 16.37 7.28 4.11
N ARG A 134 16.58 7.00 2.81
CA ARG A 134 17.69 7.53 2.01
C ARG A 134 17.27 8.73 1.16
N ASN A 135 15.98 8.82 0.85
CA ASN A 135 15.31 9.99 0.28
C ASN A 135 14.40 10.63 1.35
N SER A 136 13.68 11.69 1.00
CA SER A 136 12.76 12.39 1.92
C SER A 136 11.47 11.59 2.23
N GLY A 137 11.20 10.49 1.53
CA GLY A 137 9.98 9.73 1.65
C GLY A 137 9.93 8.79 2.85
N VAL A 138 8.73 8.36 3.21
CA VAL A 138 8.43 7.52 4.38
C VAL A 138 7.57 6.35 3.99
N ILE A 139 7.85 5.18 4.57
CA ILE A 139 6.97 4.01 4.57
C ILE A 139 6.57 3.69 6.00
N ILE A 140 5.27 3.56 6.25
CA ILE A 140 4.71 3.21 7.55
C ILE A 140 3.89 1.93 7.39
N HIS A 141 4.30 0.89 8.12
CA HIS A 141 3.70 -0.44 8.08
C HIS A 141 3.71 -1.06 9.49
N PRO A 142 2.78 -1.96 9.84
CA PRO A 142 2.75 -2.63 11.15
C PRO A 142 4.05 -3.32 11.57
N GLU A 143 4.80 -3.87 10.62
CA GLU A 143 6.03 -4.62 10.90
C GLU A 143 7.30 -3.76 10.82
N PHE A 144 7.26 -2.61 10.14
CA PHE A 144 8.41 -1.73 9.97
C PHE A 144 8.00 -0.30 9.60
N THR A 145 8.88 0.64 9.89
CA THR A 145 8.78 2.02 9.41
C THR A 145 10.12 2.41 8.79
N LEU A 146 10.10 3.14 7.69
CA LEU A 146 11.30 3.70 7.07
C LEU A 146 11.13 5.22 6.92
N PRO A 147 12.09 6.04 7.41
CA PRO A 147 13.25 5.63 8.21
C PRO A 147 12.84 5.03 9.56
N SER A 148 13.67 4.11 10.08
CA SER A 148 13.35 3.33 11.30
C SER A 148 13.21 4.17 12.57
N GLU A 149 13.89 5.30 12.63
CA GLU A 149 13.87 6.25 13.75
C GLU A 149 12.46 6.79 14.01
N LEU A 150 11.67 6.94 12.96
CA LEU A 150 10.30 7.42 13.04
C LEU A 150 9.37 6.47 13.80
N ASN A 151 9.69 5.17 13.86
CA ASN A 151 8.83 4.17 14.48
C ASN A 151 8.55 4.45 15.96
N SER A 152 9.58 4.88 16.71
CA SER A 152 9.43 5.19 18.14
C SER A 152 8.51 6.39 18.39
N ASP A 153 8.58 7.40 17.54
CA ASP A 153 7.79 8.61 17.69
C ASP A 153 6.33 8.39 17.29
N LEU A 154 6.09 7.60 16.25
CA LEU A 154 4.74 7.16 15.89
C LEU A 154 4.11 6.31 16.99
N ALA A 155 4.87 5.37 17.58
CA ALA A 155 4.38 4.54 18.67
C ALA A 155 4.06 5.34 19.95
N LYS A 156 4.84 6.37 20.27
CA LYS A 156 4.54 7.29 21.39
C LYS A 156 3.28 8.10 21.14
N ARG A 157 3.07 8.54 19.91
CA ARG A 157 1.97 9.44 19.55
C ARG A 157 0.64 8.70 19.33
N PHE A 158 0.68 7.60 18.62
CA PHE A 158 -0.52 6.87 18.16
C PHE A 158 -0.72 5.52 18.86
N GLY A 159 0.22 5.12 19.71
CA GLY A 159 0.25 3.79 20.29
C GLY A 159 0.87 2.74 19.36
N SER A 160 1.00 1.52 19.87
CA SER A 160 1.47 0.39 19.08
C SER A 160 0.44 -0.04 18.06
N TRP A 161 0.90 -0.55 16.93
CA TRP A 161 0.00 -1.15 15.95
C TRP A 161 -0.84 -2.26 16.55
N PRO A 162 -2.14 -2.30 16.27
CA PRO A 162 -3.01 -3.39 16.69
C PRO A 162 -2.53 -4.73 16.13
N SER A 163 -2.81 -5.80 16.87
CA SER A 163 -2.64 -7.16 16.34
C SER A 163 -3.48 -7.36 15.09
N GLU A 164 -3.02 -8.21 14.18
CA GLU A 164 -3.78 -8.57 13.00
C GLU A 164 -5.05 -9.34 13.39
N THR A 165 -6.17 -8.97 12.79
CA THR A 165 -7.47 -9.61 12.97
C THR A 165 -8.14 -9.87 11.61
N LEU A 166 -9.23 -10.60 11.59
CA LEU A 166 -10.07 -10.80 10.41
C LEU A 166 -11.53 -10.45 10.75
N PRO A 167 -12.08 -9.38 10.19
CA PRO A 167 -11.45 -8.36 9.35
C PRO A 167 -10.31 -7.59 10.04
N ASN A 168 -9.37 -7.07 9.24
CA ASN A 168 -8.20 -6.34 9.72
C ASN A 168 -8.52 -4.85 10.01
N THR A 169 -9.74 -4.59 10.44
CA THR A 169 -10.29 -3.25 10.71
C THR A 169 -9.43 -2.42 11.67
N PRO A 170 -8.91 -2.98 12.80
CA PRO A 170 -8.10 -2.16 13.70
C PRO A 170 -6.84 -1.60 13.04
N ARG A 171 -6.17 -2.37 12.16
CA ARG A 171 -4.98 -1.89 11.46
C ARG A 171 -5.30 -0.85 10.40
N ILE A 172 -6.39 -1.01 9.65
CA ILE A 172 -6.77 0.02 8.67
C ILE A 172 -7.20 1.31 9.36
N ALA A 173 -7.89 1.25 10.51
CA ALA A 173 -8.23 2.42 11.30
C ALA A 173 -6.97 3.13 11.84
N HIS A 174 -6.00 2.37 12.38
CA HIS A 174 -4.74 2.93 12.86
C HIS A 174 -3.94 3.61 11.72
N ALA A 175 -3.90 2.98 10.54
CA ALA A 175 -3.31 3.57 9.34
C ALA A 175 -4.00 4.88 8.93
N THR A 176 -5.33 4.93 9.02
CA THR A 176 -6.11 6.15 8.77
C THR A 176 -5.75 7.26 9.74
N THR A 177 -5.71 6.98 11.03
CA THR A 177 -5.31 7.96 12.06
C THR A 177 -3.92 8.53 11.80
N ILE A 178 -2.93 7.69 11.48
CA ILE A 178 -1.58 8.16 11.15
C ILE A 178 -1.60 9.04 9.89
N LEU A 179 -2.36 8.66 8.85
CA LEU A 179 -2.48 9.44 7.63
C LEU A 179 -3.07 10.82 7.90
N THR A 180 -4.23 10.87 8.58
CA THR A 180 -5.01 12.11 8.74
C THR A 180 -4.48 13.03 9.82
N GLU A 181 -3.87 12.52 10.89
CA GLU A 181 -3.38 13.32 12.01
C GLU A 181 -1.87 13.64 11.96
N TYR A 182 -1.11 13.00 11.08
CA TYR A 182 0.33 13.23 10.98
C TYR A 182 0.79 13.44 9.53
N ILE A 183 0.51 12.51 8.62
CA ILE A 183 1.08 12.57 7.28
C ILE A 183 0.55 13.77 6.51
N LEU A 184 -0.76 13.93 6.42
CA LEU A 184 -1.36 15.01 5.64
C LEU A 184 -1.12 16.40 6.26
N PRO A 185 -1.34 16.63 7.57
CA PRO A 185 -1.23 17.97 8.15
C PRO A 185 0.22 18.39 8.44
N GLU A 186 1.12 17.49 8.84
CA GLU A 186 2.44 17.85 9.33
C GLU A 186 3.55 17.59 8.33
N ARG A 187 3.57 16.40 7.68
CA ARG A 187 4.57 16.10 6.66
C ARG A 187 4.22 16.73 5.32
N ASN A 188 2.94 16.79 4.98
CA ASN A 188 2.43 17.40 3.76
C ASN A 188 3.18 16.92 2.49
N PRO A 189 3.28 15.58 2.26
CA PRO A 189 4.03 15.05 1.15
C PRO A 189 3.40 15.45 -0.19
N LYS A 190 4.19 15.44 -1.27
CA LYS A 190 3.65 15.69 -2.61
C LYS A 190 2.68 14.60 -3.05
N VAL A 191 3.00 13.34 -2.70
CA VAL A 191 2.12 12.19 -2.90
C VAL A 191 2.01 11.42 -1.58
N ALA A 192 0.79 11.23 -1.11
CA ALA A 192 0.46 10.34 0.00
C ALA A 192 -0.30 9.13 -0.53
N LEU A 193 0.06 7.93 -0.08
CA LEU A 193 -0.66 6.71 -0.37
C LEU A 193 -1.18 6.09 0.93
N TRP A 194 -2.46 5.72 0.92
CA TRP A 194 -3.06 4.87 1.93
C TRP A 194 -3.53 3.57 1.27
N TRP A 195 -3.06 2.43 1.81
CA TRP A 195 -3.38 1.10 1.28
C TRP A 195 -4.07 0.26 2.34
N SER A 196 -5.35 -0.01 2.12
CA SER A 196 -6.13 -0.92 2.94
C SER A 196 -5.85 -2.38 2.56
N SER A 197 -5.57 -3.22 3.55
CA SER A 197 -5.51 -4.68 3.38
C SER A 197 -6.89 -5.33 3.20
N GLU A 198 -7.96 -4.56 3.38
CA GLU A 198 -9.33 -5.02 3.22
C GLU A 198 -9.96 -4.42 1.96
N PRO A 199 -10.83 -5.17 1.30
CA PRO A 199 -11.42 -6.47 1.69
C PRO A 199 -10.61 -7.74 1.35
N ASP A 200 -9.40 -7.65 0.78
CA ASP A 200 -8.62 -8.79 0.30
C ASP A 200 -8.45 -9.89 1.37
N LYS A 201 -7.97 -9.53 2.56
CA LYS A 201 -7.74 -10.49 3.64
C LYS A 201 -9.02 -11.22 4.06
N SER A 202 -10.11 -10.50 4.21
CA SER A 202 -11.40 -11.10 4.57
C SER A 202 -11.97 -11.95 3.44
N GLN A 203 -11.79 -11.55 2.18
CA GLN A 203 -12.21 -12.34 1.03
C GLN A 203 -11.40 -13.63 0.89
N HIS A 204 -10.11 -13.60 1.15
CA HIS A 204 -9.28 -14.81 1.20
C HIS A 204 -9.69 -15.77 2.31
N ALA A 205 -10.06 -15.25 3.48
CA ALA A 205 -10.42 -16.08 4.64
C ALA A 205 -11.84 -16.66 4.56
N TYR A 206 -12.80 -15.87 4.09
CA TYR A 206 -14.23 -16.19 4.20
C TYR A 206 -14.95 -16.27 2.86
N GLY A 207 -14.28 -15.92 1.76
CA GLY A 207 -14.86 -15.86 0.43
C GLY A 207 -15.46 -14.49 0.07
N VAL A 208 -15.49 -14.23 -1.24
CA VAL A 208 -16.10 -13.03 -1.82
C VAL A 208 -17.61 -13.06 -1.57
N GLY A 209 -18.17 -11.95 -1.06
CA GLY A 209 -19.59 -11.83 -0.78
C GLY A 209 -20.05 -12.44 0.54
N SER A 210 -19.14 -12.98 1.36
CA SER A 210 -19.46 -13.44 2.72
C SER A 210 -19.88 -12.26 3.62
N SER A 211 -20.54 -12.56 4.72
CA SER A 211 -20.93 -11.53 5.73
C SER A 211 -19.70 -10.80 6.29
N GLU A 212 -18.61 -11.53 6.51
CA GLU A 212 -17.34 -11.03 7.01
C GLU A 212 -16.65 -10.13 5.99
N SER A 213 -16.57 -10.54 4.72
CA SER A 213 -15.99 -9.70 3.67
C SER A 213 -16.84 -8.44 3.40
N ASN A 214 -18.18 -8.56 3.43
CA ASN A 214 -19.07 -7.41 3.31
C ASN A 214 -18.94 -6.45 4.50
N ARG A 215 -18.71 -6.96 5.72
CA ARG A 215 -18.38 -6.12 6.88
C ARG A 215 -17.06 -5.39 6.68
N ALA A 216 -16.03 -6.09 6.21
CA ALA A 216 -14.73 -5.47 5.92
C ALA A 216 -14.83 -4.34 4.88
N ILE A 217 -15.66 -4.51 3.85
CA ILE A 217 -15.93 -3.48 2.84
C ILE A 217 -16.57 -2.24 3.47
N ARG A 218 -17.59 -2.42 4.33
CA ARG A 218 -18.24 -1.29 5.01
C ARG A 218 -17.30 -0.54 5.95
N GLU A 219 -16.44 -1.26 6.65
CA GLU A 219 -15.43 -0.65 7.52
C GLU A 219 -14.36 0.09 6.72
N ALA A 220 -13.94 -0.43 5.57
CA ALA A 220 -13.02 0.26 4.67
C ALA A 220 -13.65 1.54 4.10
N ASP A 221 -14.94 1.53 3.76
CA ASP A 221 -15.69 2.72 3.34
C ASP A 221 -15.84 3.76 4.47
N PHE A 222 -15.98 3.30 5.71
CA PHE A 222 -15.97 4.19 6.87
C PHE A 222 -14.61 4.87 7.05
N GLN A 223 -13.49 4.14 6.84
CA GLN A 223 -12.17 4.76 6.86
C GLN A 223 -11.96 5.73 5.68
N PHE A 224 -12.50 5.43 4.52
CA PHE A 224 -12.51 6.36 3.39
C PHE A 224 -13.19 7.68 3.73
N LYS A 225 -14.36 7.63 4.39
CA LYS A 225 -15.03 8.82 4.90
C LYS A 225 -14.13 9.63 5.83
N ASN A 226 -13.50 8.98 6.82
CA ASN A 226 -12.60 9.63 7.78
C ASN A 226 -11.38 10.30 7.12
N ILE A 227 -10.92 9.77 5.98
CA ILE A 227 -9.83 10.37 5.20
C ILE A 227 -10.27 11.65 4.48
N LEU A 228 -11.53 11.75 4.11
CA LEU A 228 -12.07 12.92 3.39
C LEU A 228 -12.51 14.08 4.31
N GLU A 229 -12.77 13.80 5.58
CA GLU A 229 -13.11 14.81 6.63
C GLU A 229 -11.87 15.53 7.16
#